data_f625c507f651829aa5013cce2031b8fa
#
_entry.id   f625c507f651829aa5013cce2031b8fa
#
_cell.length_a   1.000
_cell.length_b   1.000
_cell.length_c   1.000
_cell.angle_alpha   90.00
_cell.angle_beta   90.00
_cell.angle_gamma   90.00
#
_symmetry.space_group_name_H-M   'P 1'
#
loop_
_entity.id
_entity.type
_entity.pdbx_description
1 polymer ?
#
loop_
_entity_poly.entity_id
_entity_poly.type
_entity_poly.pdbx_seq_one_letter_code
_entity_poly.pdbx_strand_id
1 'polypeptide(L)'
;MNRADKSLTQLDLALRRRFEFKEIGPDSQILEDMEASQHDVDIPLMLKKMNQRIQYLKGKDYQIGHSYFMPLCSVMDETKYLETLRRIFENKIIPLLQEYFFSNLKHIGLVLNDNPDDMDERKIIQDLNFDENIFGYGQQPKGNPLFAVELNLGCFSDLKRFQQIYH
;
A
#
# COMPACT_ATOMS: atom_id res chain seq x y z
N MET A 1 -3.20 -12.53 -13.66
CA MET A 1 -2.25 -13.42 -12.94
C MET A 1 -1.11 -12.52 -12.44
N ASN A 2 -0.87 -12.48 -11.15
CA ASN A 2 0.17 -11.62 -10.59
C ASN A 2 1.56 -12.16 -10.95
N ARG A 3 2.36 -11.40 -11.69
CA ARG A 3 3.73 -11.79 -12.08
C ARG A 3 4.71 -11.81 -10.92
N ALA A 4 4.37 -11.14 -9.81
CA ALA A 4 5.15 -11.16 -8.58
C ALA A 4 5.08 -12.53 -7.87
N ASP A 5 4.10 -13.35 -8.21
CA ASP A 5 3.99 -14.70 -7.67
C ASP A 5 5.03 -15.63 -8.34
N LYS A 6 6.11 -15.89 -7.60
CA LYS A 6 7.22 -16.72 -8.06
C LYS A 6 6.82 -18.19 -8.35
N SER A 7 5.70 -18.67 -7.80
CA SER A 7 5.20 -20.02 -8.08
C SER A 7 4.80 -20.21 -9.54
N LEU A 8 4.45 -19.10 -10.21
CA LEU A 8 4.02 -19.06 -11.60
C LEU A 8 5.17 -18.83 -12.59
N THR A 9 6.36 -18.45 -12.13
CA THR A 9 7.54 -18.28 -13.01
C THR A 9 8.11 -19.60 -13.49
N GLN A 10 7.70 -20.73 -12.89
CA GLN A 10 8.08 -22.08 -13.30
C GLN A 10 7.13 -22.69 -14.36
N LEU A 11 6.25 -21.89 -14.98
CA LEU A 11 5.57 -22.36 -16.18
C LEU A 11 6.63 -22.71 -17.21
N ASP A 12 6.69 -24.01 -17.50
CA ASP A 12 7.64 -24.62 -18.44
C ASP A 12 7.78 -23.73 -19.70
N LEU A 13 9.00 -23.45 -20.11
CA LEU A 13 9.32 -22.73 -21.35
C LEU A 13 8.59 -23.32 -22.56
N ALA A 14 8.28 -24.63 -22.54
CA ALA A 14 7.50 -25.30 -23.57
C ALA A 14 6.04 -24.83 -23.62
N LEU A 15 5.45 -24.49 -22.47
CA LEU A 15 4.09 -23.90 -22.42
C LEU A 15 4.09 -22.45 -22.91
N ARG A 16 5.10 -21.67 -22.56
CA ARG A 16 5.21 -20.26 -23.01
C ARG A 16 5.25 -20.12 -24.53
N ARG A 17 5.80 -21.10 -25.23
CA ARG A 17 5.88 -21.10 -26.70
C ARG A 17 4.54 -21.44 -27.40
N ARG A 18 3.57 -21.98 -26.64
CA ARG A 18 2.28 -22.47 -27.19
C ARG A 18 1.12 -21.53 -26.89
N PHE A 19 1.33 -20.50 -26.06
CA PHE A 19 0.29 -19.55 -25.66
C PHE A 19 0.71 -18.11 -25.96
N GLU A 20 -0.24 -17.34 -26.43
CA GLU A 20 -0.10 -15.90 -26.53
C GLU A 20 -0.38 -15.29 -25.14
N PHE A 21 0.58 -14.55 -24.58
CA PHE A 21 0.44 -13.92 -23.29
C PHE A 21 -0.04 -12.48 -23.45
N LYS A 22 -1.27 -12.21 -23.05
CA LYS A 22 -1.78 -10.85 -22.96
C LYS A 22 -1.55 -10.33 -21.54
N GLU A 23 -0.83 -9.23 -21.43
CA GLU A 23 -0.65 -8.54 -20.16
C GLU A 23 -1.93 -7.76 -19.81
N ILE A 24 -2.47 -8.01 -18.60
CA ILE A 24 -3.60 -7.28 -18.05
C ILE A 24 -3.09 -6.56 -16.80
N GLY A 25 -2.86 -5.25 -16.94
CA GLY A 25 -2.46 -4.39 -15.84
C GLY A 25 -3.66 -3.91 -15.01
N PRO A 26 -3.40 -3.19 -13.90
CA PRO A 26 -4.44 -2.46 -13.17
C PRO A 26 -5.09 -1.43 -14.10
N ASP A 27 -6.42 -1.40 -14.09
CA ASP A 27 -7.22 -0.46 -14.85
C ASP A 27 -8.01 0.42 -13.89
N SER A 28 -7.61 1.68 -13.73
CA SER A 28 -8.28 2.63 -12.86
C SER A 28 -9.60 3.13 -13.46
N GLN A 29 -9.77 3.04 -14.79
CA GLN A 29 -11.01 3.45 -15.45
C GLN A 29 -12.21 2.61 -14.98
N ILE A 30 -12.00 1.33 -14.72
CA ILE A 30 -13.05 0.46 -14.17
C ILE A 30 -13.60 1.03 -12.85
N LEU A 31 -12.74 1.60 -12.00
CA LEU A 31 -13.18 2.19 -10.74
C LEU A 31 -13.91 3.53 -10.93
N GLU A 32 -13.56 4.30 -11.96
CA GLU A 32 -14.31 5.49 -12.36
C GLU A 32 -15.71 5.09 -12.87
N ASP A 33 -15.78 4.15 -13.80
CA ASP A 33 -17.03 3.67 -14.40
C ASP A 33 -17.98 3.02 -13.36
N MET A 34 -17.42 2.45 -12.29
CA MET A 34 -18.17 1.84 -11.19
C MET A 34 -18.43 2.79 -10.01
N GLU A 35 -18.12 4.08 -10.16
CA GLU A 35 -18.34 5.10 -9.13
C GLU A 35 -17.73 4.74 -7.76
N ALA A 36 -16.50 4.22 -7.77
CA ALA A 36 -15.79 3.84 -6.54
C ALA A 36 -15.39 5.05 -5.67
N SER A 37 -15.34 6.24 -6.27
CA SER A 37 -15.01 7.49 -5.59
C SER A 37 -16.26 8.11 -4.99
N GLN A 38 -16.27 8.23 -3.67
CA GLN A 38 -17.34 8.87 -2.91
C GLN A 38 -16.74 9.63 -1.73
N HIS A 39 -17.52 10.51 -1.12
CA HIS A 39 -17.15 11.23 0.09
C HIS A 39 -15.78 11.93 -0.01
N ASP A 40 -15.53 12.59 -1.16
CA ASP A 40 -14.31 13.36 -1.47
C ASP A 40 -13.01 12.53 -1.54
N VAL A 41 -13.09 11.21 -1.67
CA VAL A 41 -11.92 10.35 -1.89
C VAL A 41 -11.88 9.85 -3.32
N ASP A 42 -10.87 10.26 -4.07
CA ASP A 42 -10.64 9.82 -5.46
C ASP A 42 -9.85 8.50 -5.49
N ILE A 43 -10.58 7.38 -5.51
CA ILE A 43 -10.00 6.03 -5.49
C ILE A 43 -9.19 5.72 -6.76
N PRO A 44 -9.65 6.01 -7.98
CA PRO A 44 -8.85 5.84 -9.21
C PRO A 44 -7.51 6.58 -9.15
N LEU A 45 -7.52 7.86 -8.75
CA LEU A 45 -6.32 8.67 -8.63
C LEU A 45 -5.38 8.13 -7.54
N MET A 46 -5.94 7.75 -6.39
CA MET A 46 -5.19 7.15 -5.29
C MET A 46 -4.46 5.87 -5.75
N LEU A 47 -5.18 4.95 -6.39
CA LEU A 47 -4.60 3.73 -6.94
C LEU A 47 -3.50 4.02 -7.97
N LYS A 48 -3.75 4.95 -8.88
CA LYS A 48 -2.78 5.37 -9.89
C LYS A 48 -1.50 5.91 -9.26
N LYS A 49 -1.61 6.78 -8.25
CA LYS A 49 -0.44 7.35 -7.55
C LYS A 49 0.35 6.29 -6.78
N MET A 50 -0.33 5.40 -6.04
CA MET A 50 0.34 4.28 -5.38
C MET A 50 1.07 3.40 -6.39
N ASN A 51 0.43 3.04 -7.49
CA ASN A 51 1.04 2.19 -8.52
C ASN A 51 2.22 2.85 -9.23
N GLN A 52 2.20 4.16 -9.45
CA GLN A 52 3.36 4.89 -9.98
C GLN A 52 4.56 4.80 -9.02
N ARG A 53 4.34 4.96 -7.71
CA ARG A 53 5.39 4.86 -6.69
C ARG A 53 5.90 3.41 -6.55
N ILE A 54 5.01 2.42 -6.57
CA ILE A 54 5.39 1.00 -6.56
C ILE A 54 6.22 0.67 -7.80
N GLN A 55 5.79 1.13 -8.98
CA GLN A 55 6.53 0.89 -10.21
C GLN A 55 7.94 1.49 -10.13
N TYR A 56 8.10 2.67 -9.58
CA TYR A 56 9.41 3.30 -9.39
C TYR A 56 10.30 2.54 -8.40
N LEU A 57 9.73 2.09 -7.27
CA LEU A 57 10.48 1.45 -6.17
C LEU A 57 10.74 -0.04 -6.39
N LYS A 58 9.85 -0.75 -7.07
CA LYS A 58 9.84 -2.22 -7.14
C LYS A 58 9.71 -2.79 -8.53
N GLY A 59 9.03 -2.07 -9.43
CA GLY A 59 8.76 -2.50 -10.79
C GLY A 59 7.27 -2.70 -11.09
N LYS A 60 6.98 -2.77 -12.39
CA LYS A 60 5.61 -2.83 -12.94
C LYS A 60 4.83 -4.07 -12.49
N ASP A 61 5.51 -5.19 -12.28
CA ASP A 61 4.88 -6.47 -11.93
C ASP A 61 4.26 -6.48 -10.52
N TYR A 62 4.57 -5.46 -9.69
CA TYR A 62 4.10 -5.33 -8.31
C TYR A 62 2.94 -4.34 -8.13
N GLN A 63 2.35 -3.87 -9.23
CA GLN A 63 1.22 -2.93 -9.15
C GLN A 63 0.00 -3.56 -8.45
N ILE A 64 -0.70 -2.73 -7.67
CA ILE A 64 -1.94 -3.11 -6.98
C ILE A 64 -3.08 -3.14 -7.99
N GLY A 65 -3.86 -4.21 -8.01
CA GLY A 65 -5.03 -4.36 -8.88
C GLY A 65 -6.22 -3.50 -8.41
N HIS A 66 -7.03 -3.02 -9.35
CA HIS A 66 -8.26 -2.27 -9.07
C HIS A 66 -9.31 -3.10 -8.30
N SER A 67 -9.27 -4.42 -8.42
CA SER A 67 -10.21 -5.33 -7.75
C SER A 67 -10.25 -5.22 -6.23
N TYR A 68 -9.18 -4.74 -5.61
CA TYR A 68 -9.15 -4.50 -4.15
C TYR A 68 -10.17 -3.45 -3.72
N PHE A 69 -10.47 -2.47 -4.58
CA PHE A 69 -11.33 -1.32 -4.29
C PHE A 69 -12.77 -1.48 -4.80
N MET A 70 -13.06 -2.52 -5.61
CA MET A 70 -14.42 -2.78 -6.09
C MET A 70 -15.50 -2.88 -5.00
N PRO A 71 -15.22 -3.36 -3.77
CA PRO A 71 -16.23 -3.36 -2.71
C PRO A 71 -16.77 -1.97 -2.34
N LEU A 72 -16.06 -0.89 -2.66
CA LEU A 72 -16.50 0.48 -2.40
C LEU A 72 -17.63 0.93 -3.33
N CYS A 73 -17.72 0.37 -4.54
CA CYS A 73 -18.69 0.77 -5.57
C CYS A 73 -20.17 0.61 -5.16
N SER A 74 -20.43 -0.20 -4.14
CA SER A 74 -21.79 -0.47 -3.65
C SER A 74 -22.11 0.16 -2.29
N VAL A 75 -21.18 0.97 -1.74
CA VAL A 75 -21.31 1.54 -0.39
C VAL A 75 -21.62 3.02 -0.48
N MET A 76 -22.87 3.41 -0.17
CA MET A 76 -23.35 4.80 -0.24
C MET A 76 -23.24 5.55 1.10
N ASP A 77 -23.22 4.81 2.21
CA ASP A 77 -23.14 5.39 3.55
C ASP A 77 -21.70 5.73 3.89
N GLU A 78 -21.44 6.97 4.31
CA GLU A 78 -20.09 7.50 4.57
C GLU A 78 -19.35 6.70 5.65
N THR A 79 -20.04 6.36 6.74
CA THR A 79 -19.42 5.60 7.84
C THR A 79 -19.00 4.20 7.37
N LYS A 80 -19.88 3.53 6.63
CA LYS A 80 -19.58 2.21 6.06
C LYS A 80 -18.52 2.29 4.97
N TYR A 81 -18.50 3.38 4.20
CA TYR A 81 -17.48 3.62 3.19
C TYR A 81 -16.09 3.74 3.82
N LEU A 82 -15.96 4.59 4.84
CA LEU A 82 -14.72 4.75 5.59
C LEU A 82 -14.28 3.41 6.23
N GLU A 83 -15.22 2.69 6.87
CA GLU A 83 -14.92 1.38 7.47
C GLU A 83 -14.45 0.37 6.42
N THR A 84 -15.11 0.32 5.26
CA THR A 84 -14.74 -0.58 4.17
C THR A 84 -13.36 -0.23 3.61
N LEU A 85 -13.10 1.05 3.37
CA LEU A 85 -11.82 1.54 2.88
C LEU A 85 -10.69 1.23 3.88
N ARG A 86 -10.92 1.50 5.16
CA ARG A 86 -10.01 1.15 6.26
C ARG A 86 -9.68 -0.35 6.25
N ARG A 87 -10.68 -1.22 6.18
CA ARG A 87 -10.51 -2.69 6.14
C ARG A 87 -9.72 -3.15 4.90
N ILE A 88 -9.92 -2.50 3.75
CA ILE A 88 -9.12 -2.77 2.54
C ILE A 88 -7.65 -2.46 2.82
N PHE A 89 -7.35 -1.31 3.42
CA PHE A 89 -5.97 -0.95 3.73
C PHE A 89 -5.36 -1.86 4.78
N GLU A 90 -6.00 -2.01 5.94
CA GLU A 90 -5.48 -2.80 7.05
C GLU A 90 -5.27 -4.28 6.71
N ASN A 91 -6.23 -4.89 5.99
CA ASN A 91 -6.22 -6.34 5.80
C ASN A 91 -5.70 -6.80 4.43
N LYS A 92 -5.53 -5.87 3.48
CA LYS A 92 -5.11 -6.24 2.12
C LYS A 92 -3.93 -5.42 1.62
N ILE A 93 -4.04 -4.08 1.61
CA ILE A 93 -3.02 -3.22 0.99
C ILE A 93 -1.74 -3.19 1.83
N ILE A 94 -1.85 -2.94 3.14
CA ILE A 94 -0.68 -2.90 4.03
C ILE A 94 0.04 -4.26 4.06
N PRO A 95 -0.63 -5.40 4.27
CA PRO A 95 0.05 -6.70 4.21
C PRO A 95 0.73 -6.97 2.86
N LEU A 96 0.08 -6.59 1.75
CA LEU A 96 0.66 -6.72 0.42
C LEU A 96 1.94 -5.88 0.26
N LEU A 97 1.92 -4.64 0.74
CA LEU A 97 3.09 -3.77 0.71
C LEU A 97 4.21 -4.30 1.63
N GLN A 98 3.87 -4.85 2.79
CA GLN A 98 4.84 -5.49 3.68
C GLN A 98 5.54 -6.67 2.99
N GLU A 99 4.80 -7.50 2.25
CA GLU A 99 5.36 -8.58 1.45
C GLU A 99 6.26 -8.04 0.33
N TYR A 100 5.79 -7.05 -0.42
CA TYR A 100 6.53 -6.45 -1.53
C TYR A 100 7.86 -5.82 -1.09
N PHE A 101 7.87 -5.15 0.02
CA PHE A 101 9.04 -4.42 0.52
C PHE A 101 9.77 -5.12 1.67
N PHE A 102 9.47 -6.41 1.91
CA PHE A 102 10.10 -7.18 2.99
C PHE A 102 10.02 -6.45 4.35
N SER A 103 8.84 -5.90 4.66
CA SER A 103 8.57 -5.08 5.86
C SER A 103 9.46 -3.84 6.01
N ASN A 104 10.07 -3.35 4.93
CA ASN A 104 10.73 -2.05 4.94
C ASN A 104 9.65 -0.94 5.01
N LEU A 105 9.35 -0.49 6.22
CA LEU A 105 8.27 0.48 6.47
C LEU A 105 8.52 1.82 5.79
N LYS A 106 9.79 2.23 5.61
CA LYS A 106 10.12 3.48 4.89
C LYS A 106 9.64 3.45 3.43
N HIS A 107 9.80 2.31 2.74
CA HIS A 107 9.26 2.18 1.37
C HIS A 107 7.73 2.16 1.36
N ILE A 108 7.10 1.54 2.37
CA ILE A 108 5.63 1.57 2.52
C ILE A 108 5.16 3.01 2.72
N GLY A 109 5.83 3.78 3.59
CA GLY A 109 5.55 5.21 3.77
C GLY A 109 5.64 5.99 2.46
N LEU A 110 6.71 5.78 1.67
CA LEU A 110 6.85 6.42 0.35
C LEU A 110 5.70 6.08 -0.60
N VAL A 111 5.23 4.83 -0.62
CA VAL A 111 4.09 4.43 -1.46
C VAL A 111 2.80 5.15 -1.02
N LEU A 112 2.59 5.27 0.28
CA LEU A 112 1.38 5.85 0.89
C LEU A 112 1.48 7.36 1.11
N ASN A 113 2.54 8.00 0.60
CA ASN A 113 2.80 9.43 0.76
C ASN A 113 2.82 9.85 2.23
N ASP A 114 3.51 9.08 3.04
CA ASP A 114 3.70 9.40 4.44
C ASP A 114 4.76 10.49 4.57
N ASN A 115 4.34 11.71 4.90
CA ASN A 115 5.24 12.85 5.00
C ASN A 115 5.87 12.86 6.40
N PRO A 116 7.22 12.88 6.52
CA PRO A 116 7.89 13.00 7.81
C PRO A 116 7.51 14.24 8.61
N ASP A 117 7.08 15.32 7.93
CA ASP A 117 6.70 16.58 8.54
C ASP A 117 5.22 16.64 8.96
N ASP A 118 4.43 15.60 8.68
CA ASP A 118 3.04 15.53 9.13
C ASP A 118 2.95 15.38 10.66
N MET A 119 1.80 15.81 11.20
CA MET A 119 1.48 15.60 12.62
C MET A 119 1.45 14.11 12.94
N ASP A 120 1.98 13.71 14.08
CA ASP A 120 2.16 12.29 14.46
C ASP A 120 0.90 11.43 14.37
N GLU A 121 -0.28 12.01 14.63
CA GLU A 121 -1.55 11.29 14.55
C GLU A 121 -1.92 10.81 13.13
N ARG A 122 -1.38 11.47 12.11
CA ARG A 122 -1.66 11.15 10.69
C ARG A 122 -0.56 10.33 10.04
N LYS A 123 0.58 10.19 10.68
CA LYS A 123 1.68 9.36 10.15
C LYS A 123 1.29 7.90 10.15
N ILE A 124 1.57 7.22 9.05
CA ILE A 124 1.46 5.77 8.95
C ILE A 124 2.64 5.10 9.62
N ILE A 125 3.82 5.73 9.51
CA ILE A 125 5.07 5.24 10.08
C ILE A 125 5.39 6.09 11.31
N GLN A 126 5.42 5.46 12.47
CA GLN A 126 5.80 6.11 13.73
C GLN A 126 7.12 5.56 14.22
N ASP A 127 7.96 6.45 14.77
CA ASP A 127 9.19 6.05 15.42
C ASP A 127 8.89 5.38 16.77
N LEU A 128 9.48 4.22 16.98
CA LEU A 128 9.45 3.56 18.28
C LEU A 128 10.49 4.22 19.20
N ASN A 129 10.02 4.73 20.32
CA ASN A 129 10.88 5.26 21.38
C ASN A 129 11.39 4.08 22.22
N PHE A 130 12.60 3.63 21.93
CA PHE A 130 13.28 2.64 22.75
C PHE A 130 14.02 3.31 23.91
N ASP A 131 14.05 2.64 25.08
CA ASP A 131 14.94 3.02 26.17
C ASP A 131 16.39 2.99 25.68
N GLU A 132 17.15 4.07 25.96
CA GLU A 132 18.56 4.20 25.58
C GLU A 132 19.44 3.04 26.11
N ASN A 133 18.97 2.32 27.11
CA ASN A 133 19.69 1.23 27.78
C ASN A 133 19.31 -0.19 27.30
N ILE A 134 18.44 -0.35 26.29
CA ILE A 134 18.01 -1.70 25.83
C ILE A 134 19.17 -2.62 25.40
N PHE A 135 20.30 -2.06 24.97
CA PHE A 135 21.50 -2.80 24.56
C PHE A 135 22.59 -2.82 25.64
N GLY A 136 22.30 -2.32 26.86
CA GLY A 136 23.28 -2.18 27.93
C GLY A 136 24.14 -0.92 27.79
N TYR A 137 24.88 -0.62 28.85
CA TYR A 137 25.64 0.64 28.96
C TYR A 137 26.66 0.76 27.81
N GLY A 138 26.52 1.84 27.02
CA GLY A 138 27.49 2.22 26.00
C GLY A 138 27.44 1.43 24.69
N GLN A 139 26.48 0.52 24.51
CA GLN A 139 26.32 -0.27 23.29
C GLN A 139 25.09 0.19 22.49
N GLN A 140 25.20 1.27 21.75
CA GLN A 140 24.18 1.64 20.78
C GLN A 140 24.58 1.16 19.38
N PRO A 141 23.68 0.48 18.62
CA PRO A 141 23.96 0.13 17.24
C PRO A 141 24.17 1.38 16.42
N LYS A 142 25.29 1.45 15.70
CA LYS A 142 25.57 2.56 14.79
C LYS A 142 24.65 2.47 13.56
N GLY A 143 23.83 3.47 13.37
CA GLY A 143 22.95 3.57 12.20
C GLY A 143 21.48 3.78 12.58
N ASN A 144 20.67 4.09 11.57
CA ASN A 144 19.22 4.25 11.77
C ASN A 144 18.57 2.84 11.68
N PRO A 145 18.15 2.23 12.80
CA PRO A 145 17.63 0.86 12.78
C PRO A 145 16.37 0.78 11.94
N LEU A 146 16.34 -0.15 10.99
CA LEU A 146 15.20 -0.37 10.10
C LEU A 146 13.91 -0.76 10.84
N PHE A 147 14.05 -1.26 12.07
CA PHE A 147 12.97 -1.77 12.90
C PHE A 147 12.63 -0.88 14.10
N ALA A 148 13.17 0.33 14.16
CA ALA A 148 12.80 1.32 15.18
C ALA A 148 11.54 2.11 14.79
N VAL A 149 10.73 1.56 13.91
CA VAL A 149 9.49 2.17 13.44
C VAL A 149 8.37 1.13 13.42
N GLU A 150 7.15 1.58 13.63
CA GLU A 150 5.95 0.74 13.54
C GLU A 150 4.87 1.38 12.66
N LEU A 151 3.85 0.57 12.33
CA LEU A 151 2.69 1.03 11.57
C LEU A 151 1.60 1.55 12.53
N ASN A 152 1.21 2.80 12.34
CA ASN A 152 0.04 3.38 12.97
C ASN A 152 -1.20 3.20 12.09
N LEU A 153 -1.91 2.10 12.25
CA LEU A 153 -3.15 1.85 11.50
C LEU A 153 -4.32 2.73 11.98
N GLY A 154 -4.22 3.33 13.16
CA GLY A 154 -5.21 4.28 13.67
C GLY A 154 -5.37 5.52 12.81
N CYS A 155 -4.35 5.89 12.03
CA CYS A 155 -4.40 7.03 11.12
C CYS A 155 -5.49 6.89 10.03
N PHE A 156 -5.93 5.67 9.72
CA PHE A 156 -6.98 5.39 8.75
C PHE A 156 -8.41 5.58 9.30
N SER A 157 -8.56 6.21 10.45
CA SER A 157 -9.86 6.59 11.02
C SER A 157 -10.50 7.83 10.39
N ASP A 158 -9.77 8.57 9.54
CA ASP A 158 -10.21 9.80 8.89
C ASP A 158 -10.00 9.71 7.35
N LEU A 159 -11.03 10.10 6.58
CA LEU A 159 -10.97 10.15 5.11
C LEU A 159 -9.83 11.05 4.60
N LYS A 160 -9.48 12.10 5.35
CA LYS A 160 -8.38 13.01 5.00
C LYS A 160 -7.05 12.29 4.86
N ARG A 161 -6.82 11.22 5.63
CA ARG A 161 -5.58 10.44 5.49
C ARG A 161 -5.50 9.76 4.13
N PHE A 162 -6.62 9.27 3.62
CA PHE A 162 -6.66 8.67 2.28
C PHE A 162 -6.47 9.71 1.18
N GLN A 163 -6.99 10.93 1.36
CA GLN A 163 -6.77 12.04 0.44
C GLN A 163 -5.27 12.40 0.34
N GLN A 164 -4.54 12.39 1.44
CA GLN A 164 -3.10 12.66 1.46
C GLN A 164 -2.28 11.68 0.61
N ILE A 165 -2.77 10.46 0.38
CA ILE A 165 -2.05 9.47 -0.44
C ILE A 165 -1.83 9.98 -1.87
N TYR A 166 -2.72 10.81 -2.42
CA TYR A 166 -2.63 11.24 -3.81
C TYR A 166 -2.41 12.76 -4.01
N HIS A 167 -2.43 13.54 -2.94
CA HIS A 167 -2.03 14.95 -2.96
C HIS A 167 -0.54 15.11 -2.71
#